data_55a0f2380bfd6d113a5191b67d2a340d
#
_entry.id   55a0f2380bfd6d113a5191b67d2a340d
#
_cell.length_a   1.000
_cell.length_b   1.000
_cell.length_c   1.000
_cell.angle_alpha   90.00
_cell.angle_beta   90.00
_cell.angle_gamma   90.00
#
_symmetry.space_group_name_H-M   'P 1'
#
loop_
_entity.id
_entity.type
_entity.pdbx_description
1 polymer ?
#
loop_
_entity_poly.entity_id
_entity_poly.type
_entity_poly.pdbx_seq_one_letter_code
_entity_poly.pdbx_strand_id
1 'polypeptide(L)'
;MLLVYTPKITSRILYIFNHIFNRMISFEIKVTNSIEDFVAHNGPKFSYSTKPLGNELFFFCCPFLIDHGIQNISINVSFKKKYPIFFSVTKKSAMEFDVFAASFYLISRYEEYLPHLKDHKGRFKFKESLAFKNSFLDKPIVDLWINDLKIIINKKFKNAIKDEFSNKRIIPILEVPEAYLFRNKSPIISLIQSLTLISNLKFKSFINQIYVLLRFRKDPYLEYDFIINELKKYQIDLLSFFRFSKNIKDGNSISIFNSSFRLLIKNIS
;
A
#
# COMPACT_ATOMS: atom_id res chain seq x y z
N MET A 1 -23.87 -7.86 -8.42
CA MET A 1 -22.83 -7.82 -9.48
C MET A 1 -23.05 -6.57 -10.34
N LEU A 2 -22.01 -5.80 -10.59
CA LEU A 2 -21.99 -4.61 -11.44
C LEU A 2 -21.42 -4.98 -12.82
N LEU A 3 -22.13 -4.69 -13.90
CA LEU A 3 -21.62 -4.92 -15.25
C LEU A 3 -21.01 -3.65 -15.83
N VAL A 4 -19.79 -3.76 -16.35
CA VAL A 4 -19.10 -2.65 -17.01
C VAL A 4 -18.82 -3.00 -18.46
N TYR A 5 -19.30 -2.14 -19.35
CA TYR A 5 -18.92 -2.20 -20.75
C TYR A 5 -17.65 -1.37 -21.01
N THR A 6 -16.73 -1.93 -21.76
CA THR A 6 -15.59 -1.20 -22.34
C THR A 6 -15.27 -1.78 -23.72
N PRO A 7 -15.00 -0.95 -24.73
CA PRO A 7 -14.75 -1.45 -26.10
C PRO A 7 -13.48 -2.30 -26.20
N LYS A 8 -12.53 -2.13 -25.28
CA LYS A 8 -11.31 -2.91 -25.23
C LYS A 8 -10.97 -3.28 -23.80
N ILE A 9 -10.89 -4.57 -23.52
CA ILE A 9 -10.49 -5.09 -22.21
C ILE A 9 -8.99 -5.21 -22.17
N THR A 10 -8.33 -4.43 -21.29
CA THR A 10 -6.89 -4.47 -21.06
C THR A 10 -6.56 -4.95 -19.64
N SER A 11 -5.33 -5.40 -19.43
CA SER A 11 -4.86 -5.76 -18.08
C SER A 11 -4.92 -4.59 -17.10
N ARG A 12 -4.68 -3.36 -17.57
CA ARG A 12 -4.81 -2.14 -16.75
C ARG A 12 -6.24 -1.90 -16.29
N ILE A 13 -7.20 -2.03 -17.21
CA ILE A 13 -8.65 -1.89 -16.91
C ILE A 13 -9.08 -2.97 -15.92
N LEU A 14 -8.75 -4.22 -16.16
CA LEU A 14 -9.08 -5.32 -15.25
C LEU A 14 -8.47 -5.12 -13.86
N TYR A 15 -7.20 -4.72 -13.81
CA TYR A 15 -6.51 -4.46 -12.56
C TYR A 15 -7.21 -3.37 -11.74
N ILE A 16 -7.42 -2.19 -12.33
CA ILE A 16 -7.98 -1.05 -11.59
C ILE A 16 -9.44 -1.27 -11.20
N PHE A 17 -10.24 -1.89 -12.06
CA PHE A 17 -11.62 -2.20 -11.75
C PHE A 17 -11.75 -3.25 -10.63
N ASN A 18 -10.96 -4.32 -10.68
CA ASN A 18 -10.90 -5.29 -9.59
C ASN A 18 -10.44 -4.66 -8.28
N HIS A 19 -9.44 -3.78 -8.35
CA HIS A 19 -8.96 -3.09 -7.16
C HIS A 19 -10.03 -2.19 -6.54
N ILE A 20 -10.67 -1.34 -7.34
CA ILE A 20 -11.70 -0.42 -6.87
C ILE A 20 -12.95 -1.16 -6.40
N PHE A 21 -13.52 -2.00 -7.24
CA PHE A 21 -14.83 -2.57 -6.95
C PHE A 21 -14.78 -3.77 -6.02
N ASN A 22 -13.89 -4.75 -6.27
CA ASN A 22 -13.84 -5.95 -5.44
C ASN A 22 -13.10 -5.72 -4.11
N ARG A 23 -12.02 -4.90 -4.09
CA ARG A 23 -11.20 -4.73 -2.87
C ARG A 23 -11.62 -3.51 -2.03
N MET A 24 -11.84 -2.33 -2.66
CA MET A 24 -12.13 -1.11 -1.91
C MET A 24 -13.63 -0.98 -1.60
N ILE A 25 -14.50 -1.34 -2.54
CA ILE A 25 -15.96 -1.17 -2.42
C ILE A 25 -16.66 -2.46 -1.94
N SER A 26 -16.01 -3.63 -2.06
CA SER A 26 -16.60 -4.96 -1.79
C SER A 26 -17.85 -5.24 -2.64
N PHE A 27 -17.82 -4.84 -3.90
CA PHE A 27 -18.93 -5.01 -4.84
C PHE A 27 -18.46 -5.75 -6.09
N GLU A 28 -18.99 -6.94 -6.32
CA GLU A 28 -18.62 -7.82 -7.43
C GLU A 28 -18.81 -7.14 -8.79
N ILE A 29 -17.77 -7.19 -9.64
CA ILE A 29 -17.76 -6.59 -10.97
C ILE A 29 -17.50 -7.62 -12.07
N LYS A 30 -18.18 -7.44 -13.18
CA LYS A 30 -17.93 -8.15 -14.45
C LYS A 30 -17.67 -7.12 -15.55
N VAL A 31 -16.64 -7.34 -16.36
CA VAL A 31 -16.29 -6.47 -17.50
C VAL A 31 -16.64 -7.20 -18.80
N THR A 32 -17.29 -6.50 -19.72
CA THR A 32 -17.63 -7.03 -21.05
C THR A 32 -17.27 -6.03 -22.14
N ASN A 33 -16.97 -6.54 -23.32
CA ASN A 33 -16.87 -5.77 -24.56
C ASN A 33 -18.02 -6.05 -25.54
N SER A 34 -19.00 -6.89 -25.14
CA SER A 34 -20.23 -7.13 -25.90
C SER A 34 -21.29 -6.10 -25.53
N ILE A 35 -21.79 -5.39 -26.51
CA ILE A 35 -22.90 -4.45 -26.37
C ILE A 35 -24.18 -5.21 -26.05
N GLU A 36 -24.39 -6.37 -26.67
CA GLU A 36 -25.53 -7.24 -26.48
C GLU A 36 -25.65 -7.67 -25.01
N ASP A 37 -24.57 -8.17 -24.41
CA ASP A 37 -24.54 -8.55 -22.99
C ASP A 37 -24.84 -7.35 -22.10
N PHE A 38 -24.26 -6.19 -22.44
CA PHE A 38 -24.44 -4.97 -21.68
C PHE A 38 -25.92 -4.49 -21.74
N VAL A 39 -26.53 -4.52 -22.92
CA VAL A 39 -27.93 -4.12 -23.07
C VAL A 39 -28.88 -5.10 -22.36
N ALA A 40 -28.64 -6.40 -22.50
CA ALA A 40 -29.46 -7.45 -21.88
C ALA A 40 -29.38 -7.46 -20.34
N HIS A 41 -28.35 -6.89 -19.76
CA HIS A 41 -28.17 -6.88 -18.30
C HIS A 41 -29.17 -5.91 -17.63
N ASN A 42 -30.02 -6.41 -16.72
CA ASN A 42 -31.02 -5.64 -16.00
C ASN A 42 -30.54 -5.07 -14.64
N GLY A 43 -29.32 -5.45 -14.18
CA GLY A 43 -28.72 -4.98 -12.94
C GLY A 43 -27.97 -3.65 -13.07
N PRO A 44 -27.29 -3.22 -12.00
CA PRO A 44 -26.40 -2.06 -12.04
C PRO A 44 -25.35 -2.20 -13.15
N LYS A 45 -25.23 -1.17 -13.98
CA LYS A 45 -24.29 -1.15 -15.11
C LYS A 45 -23.85 0.24 -15.48
N PHE A 46 -22.62 0.36 -16.00
CA PHE A 46 -22.13 1.59 -16.60
C PHE A 46 -21.20 1.30 -17.79
N SER A 47 -21.07 2.28 -18.66
CA SER A 47 -20.09 2.22 -19.76
C SER A 47 -18.85 3.04 -19.43
N TYR A 48 -17.68 2.49 -19.79
CA TYR A 48 -16.37 3.12 -19.70
C TYR A 48 -15.75 3.14 -21.10
N SER A 49 -15.98 4.22 -21.82
CA SER A 49 -15.64 4.33 -23.25
C SER A 49 -15.46 5.79 -23.66
N THR A 50 -15.16 6.04 -24.93
CA THR A 50 -15.01 7.41 -25.47
C THR A 50 -16.35 8.07 -25.79
N LYS A 51 -17.45 7.30 -25.89
CA LYS A 51 -18.81 7.77 -26.16
C LYS A 51 -19.80 6.90 -25.40
N PRO A 52 -20.92 7.46 -24.89
CA PRO A 52 -21.96 6.66 -24.30
C PRO A 52 -22.66 5.78 -25.33
N LEU A 53 -23.24 4.67 -24.90
CA LEU A 53 -24.08 3.78 -25.73
C LEU A 53 -25.51 4.26 -25.79
N GLY A 54 -25.99 4.99 -24.78
CA GLY A 54 -27.36 5.49 -24.67
C GLY A 54 -27.51 6.38 -23.42
N ASN A 55 -28.50 6.04 -22.55
CA ASN A 55 -28.79 6.77 -21.30
C ASN A 55 -28.26 6.09 -20.05
N GLU A 56 -27.28 5.20 -20.21
CA GLU A 56 -26.61 4.53 -19.08
C GLU A 56 -25.79 5.49 -18.22
N LEU A 57 -25.32 5.03 -17.06
CA LEU A 57 -24.26 5.70 -16.34
C LEU A 57 -22.99 5.58 -17.17
N PHE A 58 -22.37 6.71 -17.51
CA PHE A 58 -21.25 6.76 -18.44
C PHE A 58 -20.04 7.44 -17.80
N PHE A 59 -18.89 6.80 -17.90
CA PHE A 59 -17.58 7.36 -17.55
C PHE A 59 -16.70 7.41 -18.80
N PHE A 60 -16.14 8.57 -19.06
CA PHE A 60 -15.23 8.76 -20.19
C PHE A 60 -13.91 8.04 -19.94
N CYS A 61 -13.49 7.24 -20.91
CA CYS A 61 -12.23 6.51 -20.90
C CYS A 61 -11.14 7.31 -21.61
N CYS A 62 -10.10 7.72 -20.86
CA CYS A 62 -8.88 8.26 -21.44
C CYS A 62 -8.04 7.15 -22.11
N PRO A 63 -7.25 7.44 -23.15
CA PRO A 63 -6.42 6.44 -23.84
C PRO A 63 -5.47 5.68 -22.91
N PHE A 64 -5.05 6.28 -21.81
CA PHE A 64 -4.05 5.77 -20.88
C PHE A 64 -4.27 4.33 -20.40
N LEU A 65 -5.51 3.92 -20.13
CA LEU A 65 -5.80 2.53 -19.72
C LEU A 65 -5.97 1.57 -20.92
N ILE A 66 -6.17 2.11 -22.12
CA ILE A 66 -6.33 1.32 -23.36
C ILE A 66 -4.97 1.03 -24.00
N ASP A 67 -4.03 1.95 -23.86
CA ASP A 67 -2.70 1.89 -24.43
C ASP A 67 -1.82 0.86 -23.72
N HIS A 68 -0.82 0.38 -24.47
CA HIS A 68 0.16 -0.59 -23.96
C HIS A 68 1.53 0.08 -23.71
N GLY A 69 2.33 -0.57 -22.85
CA GLY A 69 3.68 -0.11 -22.54
C GLY A 69 3.71 1.14 -21.65
N ILE A 70 4.91 1.65 -21.41
CA ILE A 70 5.14 2.85 -20.61
C ILE A 70 5.29 4.03 -21.57
N GLN A 71 4.42 5.02 -21.42
CA GLN A 71 4.43 6.23 -22.22
C GLN A 71 4.68 7.44 -21.33
N ASN A 72 5.44 8.38 -21.81
CA ASN A 72 5.61 9.67 -21.15
C ASN A 72 4.35 10.52 -21.33
N ILE A 73 3.61 10.70 -20.23
CA ILE A 73 2.33 11.41 -20.22
C ILE A 73 2.51 12.70 -19.43
N SER A 74 2.20 13.81 -20.05
CA SER A 74 2.10 15.09 -19.34
C SER A 74 0.80 15.13 -18.55
N ILE A 75 0.91 15.24 -17.22
CA ILE A 75 -0.23 15.31 -16.33
C ILE A 75 -0.40 16.73 -15.81
N ASN A 76 -1.53 17.33 -16.13
CA ASN A 76 -1.95 18.61 -15.58
C ASN A 76 -2.91 18.36 -14.42
N VAL A 77 -2.48 18.73 -13.22
CA VAL A 77 -3.31 18.65 -12.01
C VAL A 77 -4.11 19.94 -11.89
N SER A 78 -5.41 19.78 -11.70
CA SER A 78 -6.31 20.88 -11.34
C SER A 78 -6.99 20.56 -10.01
N PHE A 79 -7.46 21.60 -9.30
CA PHE A 79 -8.15 21.41 -8.02
C PHE A 79 -9.63 21.74 -8.21
N LYS A 80 -10.49 20.76 -7.93
CA LYS A 80 -11.94 20.98 -7.86
C LYS A 80 -12.46 20.70 -6.46
N LYS A 81 -13.25 21.62 -5.94
CA LYS A 81 -13.71 21.61 -4.54
C LYS A 81 -12.54 21.55 -3.57
N LYS A 82 -12.18 20.36 -3.07
CA LYS A 82 -11.09 20.14 -2.11
C LYS A 82 -10.02 19.18 -2.60
N TYR A 83 -10.18 18.59 -3.79
CA TYR A 83 -9.34 17.50 -4.24
C TYR A 83 -8.60 17.81 -5.53
N PRO A 84 -7.33 17.39 -5.65
CA PRO A 84 -6.64 17.38 -6.93
C PRO A 84 -7.32 16.36 -7.84
N ILE A 85 -7.45 16.73 -9.11
CA ILE A 85 -7.91 15.84 -10.19
C ILE A 85 -6.97 15.98 -11.38
N PHE A 86 -6.84 14.92 -12.13
CA PHE A 86 -6.09 14.90 -13.40
C PHE A 86 -6.73 13.89 -14.36
N PHE A 87 -6.30 13.86 -15.62
CA PHE A 87 -7.07 13.26 -16.71
C PHE A 87 -8.47 13.89 -16.83
N SER A 88 -8.50 15.21 -16.80
CA SER A 88 -9.74 15.98 -16.89
C SER A 88 -10.50 15.69 -18.18
N VAL A 89 -11.82 15.59 -18.06
CA VAL A 89 -12.73 15.27 -19.15
C VAL A 89 -13.60 16.49 -19.46
N THR A 90 -13.54 16.97 -20.69
CA THR A 90 -14.37 18.08 -21.19
C THR A 90 -15.71 17.62 -21.78
N LYS A 91 -15.85 16.32 -22.03
CA LYS A 91 -17.06 15.69 -22.59
C LYS A 91 -18.02 15.28 -21.48
N LYS A 92 -19.28 15.01 -21.87
CA LYS A 92 -20.29 14.49 -20.94
C LYS A 92 -19.78 13.18 -20.30
N SER A 93 -19.65 13.16 -18.99
CA SER A 93 -19.24 12.01 -18.19
C SER A 93 -19.82 12.15 -16.79
N ALA A 94 -19.99 11.06 -16.06
CA ALA A 94 -20.48 11.09 -14.68
C ALA A 94 -19.51 11.75 -13.70
N MET A 95 -18.21 11.74 -14.03
CA MET A 95 -17.18 12.50 -13.33
C MET A 95 -16.42 13.41 -14.32
N GLU A 96 -15.90 14.53 -13.83
CA GLU A 96 -15.20 15.55 -14.64
C GLU A 96 -13.76 15.16 -14.98
N PHE A 97 -13.34 14.00 -14.55
CA PHE A 97 -12.02 13.40 -14.83
C PHE A 97 -12.16 11.87 -14.90
N ASP A 98 -11.21 11.23 -15.52
CA ASP A 98 -11.16 9.77 -15.56
C ASP A 98 -10.58 9.23 -14.24
N VAL A 99 -11.49 8.93 -13.31
CA VAL A 99 -11.16 8.42 -11.97
C VAL A 99 -10.38 7.10 -12.01
N PHE A 100 -10.65 6.26 -13.01
CA PHE A 100 -10.00 4.95 -13.15
C PHE A 100 -8.56 5.11 -13.64
N ALA A 101 -8.34 5.97 -14.63
CA ALA A 101 -7.01 6.29 -15.12
C ALA A 101 -6.16 6.99 -14.04
N ALA A 102 -6.74 7.95 -13.32
CA ALA A 102 -6.07 8.67 -12.25
C ALA A 102 -5.70 7.74 -11.08
N SER A 103 -6.63 6.88 -10.67
CA SER A 103 -6.37 5.89 -9.62
C SER A 103 -5.30 4.88 -10.04
N PHE A 104 -5.37 4.36 -11.27
CA PHE A 104 -4.33 3.46 -11.78
C PHE A 104 -2.94 4.11 -11.77
N TYR A 105 -2.83 5.35 -12.22
CA TYR A 105 -1.56 6.09 -12.24
C TYR A 105 -0.91 6.15 -10.86
N LEU A 106 -1.67 6.50 -9.82
CA LEU A 106 -1.15 6.60 -8.45
C LEU A 106 -0.87 5.22 -7.83
N ILE A 107 -1.82 4.28 -7.93
CA ILE A 107 -1.71 2.96 -7.28
C ILE A 107 -0.59 2.12 -7.90
N SER A 108 -0.43 2.18 -9.23
CA SER A 108 0.65 1.46 -9.92
C SER A 108 2.01 2.13 -9.79
N ARG A 109 2.07 3.32 -9.15
CA ARG A 109 3.28 4.15 -9.07
C ARG A 109 3.88 4.39 -10.45
N TYR A 110 3.03 4.69 -11.42
CA TYR A 110 3.41 4.77 -12.84
C TYR A 110 4.57 5.72 -13.09
N GLU A 111 4.65 6.82 -12.35
CA GLU A 111 5.73 7.82 -12.46
C GLU A 111 7.13 7.26 -12.17
N GLU A 112 7.24 6.15 -11.44
CA GLU A 112 8.54 5.52 -11.15
C GLU A 112 9.13 4.78 -12.35
N TYR A 113 8.30 4.46 -13.33
CA TYR A 113 8.73 3.87 -14.60
C TYR A 113 9.13 4.92 -15.65
N LEU A 114 8.83 6.19 -15.40
CA LEU A 114 9.21 7.31 -16.25
C LEU A 114 10.63 7.79 -15.89
N PRO A 115 11.32 8.52 -16.78
CA PRO A 115 12.59 9.17 -16.46
C PRO A 115 12.45 10.06 -15.20
N HIS A 116 13.26 9.83 -14.19
CA HIS A 116 13.23 10.56 -12.92
C HIS A 116 14.61 10.67 -12.27
N LEU A 117 14.78 11.62 -11.36
CA LEU A 117 15.97 11.74 -10.53
C LEU A 117 15.95 10.69 -9.43
N LYS A 118 17.05 9.93 -9.33
CA LYS A 118 17.23 8.91 -8.30
C LYS A 118 17.95 9.47 -7.07
N ASP A 119 17.72 8.87 -5.92
CA ASP A 119 18.51 9.14 -4.71
C ASP A 119 19.88 8.42 -4.79
N HIS A 120 20.72 8.61 -3.75
CA HIS A 120 22.04 7.96 -3.64
C HIS A 120 21.98 6.42 -3.58
N LYS A 121 20.81 5.84 -3.34
CA LYS A 121 20.55 4.37 -3.36
C LYS A 121 19.86 3.90 -4.64
N GLY A 122 19.74 4.77 -5.63
CA GLY A 122 19.11 4.45 -6.91
C GLY A 122 17.58 4.38 -6.88
N ARG A 123 16.91 4.88 -5.82
CA ARG A 123 15.46 4.84 -5.64
C ARG A 123 14.81 6.13 -6.12
N PHE A 124 13.53 6.05 -6.49
CA PHE A 124 12.69 7.21 -6.79
C PHE A 124 12.61 8.17 -5.59
N LYS A 125 12.84 9.45 -5.83
CA LYS A 125 12.70 10.49 -4.78
C LYS A 125 11.25 10.91 -4.65
N PHE A 126 10.67 10.82 -3.45
CA PHE A 126 9.28 11.23 -3.22
C PHE A 126 8.99 12.68 -3.62
N LYS A 127 10.01 13.57 -3.57
CA LYS A 127 9.91 14.97 -4.02
C LYS A 127 9.67 15.12 -5.52
N GLU A 128 9.99 14.09 -6.31
CA GLU A 128 9.71 14.06 -7.75
C GLU A 128 8.28 13.64 -8.06
N SER A 129 7.55 13.08 -7.08
CA SER A 129 6.19 12.60 -7.29
C SER A 129 5.22 13.71 -7.63
N LEU A 130 4.24 13.38 -8.45
CA LEU A 130 3.09 14.25 -8.78
C LEU A 130 2.39 14.73 -7.51
N ALA A 131 2.24 13.83 -6.56
CA ALA A 131 1.57 14.09 -5.29
C ALA A 131 2.31 15.11 -4.43
N PHE A 132 3.64 15.02 -4.33
CA PHE A 132 4.45 16.01 -3.60
C PHE A 132 4.44 17.36 -4.29
N LYS A 133 4.70 17.41 -5.62
CA LYS A 133 4.73 18.65 -6.40
C LYS A 133 3.42 19.44 -6.36
N ASN A 134 2.29 18.74 -6.13
CA ASN A 134 0.97 19.33 -6.06
C ASN A 134 0.34 19.29 -4.64
N SER A 135 1.16 19.10 -3.60
CA SER A 135 0.74 19.24 -2.18
C SER A 135 -0.44 18.36 -1.76
N PHE A 136 -0.46 17.10 -2.23
CA PHE A 136 -1.48 16.13 -1.81
C PHE A 136 -0.91 14.76 -1.39
N LEU A 137 0.40 14.66 -1.16
CA LEU A 137 1.04 13.41 -0.76
C LEU A 137 0.54 12.86 0.57
N ASP A 138 0.07 13.74 1.45
CA ASP A 138 -0.48 13.44 2.77
C ASP A 138 -1.98 13.06 2.76
N LYS A 139 -2.61 13.06 1.57
CA LYS A 139 -4.05 12.81 1.43
C LYS A 139 -4.32 11.45 0.79
N PRO A 140 -5.28 10.66 1.28
CA PRO A 140 -5.71 9.42 0.67
C PRO A 140 -6.63 9.72 -0.54
N ILE A 141 -6.04 10.30 -1.59
CA ILE A 141 -6.81 10.92 -2.67
C ILE A 141 -7.64 9.91 -3.46
N VAL A 142 -7.11 8.70 -3.65
CA VAL A 142 -7.83 7.63 -4.35
C VAL A 142 -9.08 7.22 -3.56
N ASP A 143 -8.97 7.08 -2.23
CA ASP A 143 -10.12 6.73 -1.38
C ASP A 143 -11.21 7.81 -1.45
N LEU A 144 -10.80 9.08 -1.47
CA LEU A 144 -11.74 10.20 -1.60
C LEU A 144 -12.47 10.19 -2.95
N TRP A 145 -11.76 9.93 -4.04
CA TRP A 145 -12.36 9.80 -5.38
C TRP A 145 -13.32 8.60 -5.46
N ILE A 146 -12.94 7.48 -4.86
CA ILE A 146 -13.75 6.26 -4.86
C ILE A 146 -15.01 6.44 -4.02
N ASN A 147 -14.95 7.21 -2.93
CA ASN A 147 -16.15 7.58 -2.18
C ASN A 147 -17.11 8.40 -3.03
N ASP A 148 -16.62 9.39 -3.79
CA ASP A 148 -17.46 10.16 -4.72
C ASP A 148 -18.05 9.26 -5.84
N LEU A 149 -17.26 8.32 -6.38
CA LEU A 149 -17.71 7.33 -7.35
C LEU A 149 -18.86 6.47 -6.77
N LYS A 150 -18.71 6.00 -5.54
CA LYS A 150 -19.73 5.22 -4.82
C LYS A 150 -21.03 5.99 -4.66
N ILE A 151 -20.96 7.27 -4.30
CA ILE A 151 -22.13 8.16 -4.19
C ILE A 151 -22.84 8.29 -5.54
N ILE A 152 -22.10 8.45 -6.64
CA ILE A 152 -22.67 8.56 -7.99
C ILE A 152 -23.40 7.27 -8.39
N ILE A 153 -22.77 6.11 -8.17
CA ILE A 153 -23.35 4.79 -8.48
C ILE A 153 -24.61 4.56 -7.64
N ASN A 154 -24.56 4.82 -6.33
CA ASN A 154 -25.68 4.65 -5.42
C ASN A 154 -26.86 5.58 -5.75
N LYS A 155 -26.58 6.80 -6.19
CA LYS A 155 -27.64 7.73 -6.66
C LYS A 155 -28.34 7.20 -7.90
N LYS A 156 -27.61 6.57 -8.83
CA LYS A 156 -28.18 6.02 -10.07
C LYS A 156 -28.95 4.71 -9.83
N PHE A 157 -28.46 3.84 -8.94
CA PHE A 157 -28.95 2.47 -8.74
C PHE A 157 -29.54 2.20 -7.35
N LYS A 158 -30.15 3.21 -6.72
CA LYS A 158 -30.89 3.11 -5.45
C LYS A 158 -30.14 2.33 -4.35
N ASN A 159 -28.92 2.78 -4.03
CA ASN A 159 -28.07 2.18 -2.98
C ASN A 159 -27.67 0.72 -3.27
N ALA A 160 -27.33 0.43 -4.52
CA ALA A 160 -26.85 -0.89 -4.92
C ALA A 160 -25.57 -1.32 -4.16
N ILE A 161 -24.72 -0.37 -3.80
CA ILE A 161 -23.51 -0.59 -3.00
C ILE A 161 -23.86 -0.29 -1.55
N LYS A 162 -23.92 -1.32 -0.73
CA LYS A 162 -24.14 -1.16 0.72
C LYS A 162 -22.93 -0.46 1.36
N ASP A 163 -23.21 0.43 2.31
CA ASP A 163 -22.19 0.90 3.24
C ASP A 163 -21.93 -0.22 4.25
N GLU A 164 -21.13 -1.18 3.87
CA GLU A 164 -20.44 -1.96 4.87
C GLU A 164 -19.47 -0.99 5.53
N PHE A 165 -19.88 -0.45 6.67
CA PHE A 165 -18.93 0.12 7.61
C PHE A 165 -18.00 -1.03 7.96
N SER A 166 -16.91 -1.16 7.22
CA SER A 166 -15.82 -2.01 7.64
C SER A 166 -15.46 -1.49 9.03
N ASN A 167 -15.68 -2.31 10.05
CA ASN A 167 -15.20 -2.01 11.39
C ASN A 167 -13.74 -1.61 11.22
N LYS A 168 -13.44 -0.34 11.50
CA LYS A 168 -12.07 0.17 11.39
C LYS A 168 -11.20 -0.71 12.25
N ARG A 169 -10.37 -1.54 11.61
CA ARG A 169 -9.48 -2.45 12.30
C ARG A 169 -8.09 -1.84 12.30
N ILE A 170 -7.55 -1.64 13.47
CA ILE A 170 -6.15 -1.25 13.65
C ILE A 170 -5.35 -2.53 13.77
N ILE A 171 -4.38 -2.73 12.89
CA ILE A 171 -3.45 -3.85 12.93
C ILE A 171 -2.05 -3.25 13.14
N PRO A 172 -1.51 -3.25 14.36
CA PRO A 172 -0.14 -2.85 14.61
C PRO A 172 0.82 -3.81 13.92
N ILE A 173 1.88 -3.26 13.35
CA ILE A 173 2.95 -4.02 12.70
C ILE A 173 4.20 -3.84 13.53
N LEU A 174 4.73 -4.95 14.08
CA LEU A 174 6.01 -4.99 14.77
C LEU A 174 7.07 -5.55 13.82
N GLU A 175 7.95 -4.70 13.34
CA GLU A 175 9.13 -5.13 12.60
C GLU A 175 10.30 -5.33 13.55
N VAL A 176 10.86 -6.54 13.54
CA VAL A 176 12.01 -6.94 14.37
C VAL A 176 13.22 -7.21 13.47
N PRO A 177 13.94 -6.16 13.03
CA PRO A 177 15.09 -6.33 12.15
C PRO A 177 16.25 -7.02 12.86
N GLU A 178 16.39 -6.77 14.17
CA GLU A 178 17.38 -7.40 15.06
C GLU A 178 16.69 -7.81 16.37
N ALA A 179 16.63 -9.12 16.62
CA ALA A 179 15.94 -9.63 17.81
C ALA A 179 16.73 -9.39 19.12
N TYR A 180 18.06 -9.23 19.03
CA TYR A 180 18.94 -9.03 20.17
C TYR A 180 20.01 -7.99 19.86
N LEU A 181 20.25 -7.08 20.81
CA LEU A 181 21.31 -6.09 20.68
C LEU A 181 22.70 -6.70 20.90
N PHE A 182 22.86 -7.55 21.92
CA PHE A 182 24.14 -8.12 22.33
C PHE A 182 24.17 -9.65 22.31
N ARG A 183 23.04 -10.32 22.62
CA ARG A 183 22.97 -11.77 22.72
C ARG A 183 22.84 -12.45 21.36
N ASN A 184 23.16 -13.76 21.36
CA ASN A 184 23.01 -14.63 20.17
C ASN A 184 23.73 -14.17 18.91
N LYS A 185 24.76 -13.33 19.05
CA LYS A 185 25.69 -12.95 17.98
C LYS A 185 26.92 -13.86 18.02
N SER A 186 27.64 -13.93 16.89
CA SER A 186 28.91 -14.68 16.89
C SER A 186 29.94 -14.02 17.82
N PRO A 187 30.91 -14.78 18.40
CA PRO A 187 31.93 -14.23 19.27
C PRO A 187 32.72 -13.11 18.61
N ILE A 188 33.02 -13.24 17.31
CA ILE A 188 33.79 -12.25 16.54
C ILE A 188 32.97 -10.93 16.45
N ILE A 189 31.69 -11.00 16.17
CA ILE A 189 30.82 -9.81 16.08
C ILE A 189 30.71 -9.14 17.45
N SER A 190 30.55 -9.93 18.52
CA SER A 190 30.51 -9.41 19.88
C SER A 190 31.81 -8.69 20.27
N LEU A 191 32.96 -9.23 19.85
CA LEU A 191 34.27 -8.60 20.06
C LEU A 191 34.39 -7.28 19.30
N ILE A 192 34.05 -7.27 18.00
CA ILE A 192 34.09 -6.06 17.18
C ILE A 192 33.15 -4.99 17.77
N GLN A 193 31.96 -5.38 18.22
CA GLN A 193 31.01 -4.47 18.86
C GLN A 193 31.61 -3.90 20.17
N SER A 194 32.26 -4.71 21.00
CA SER A 194 32.93 -4.28 22.21
C SER A 194 34.01 -3.24 21.90
N LEU A 195 34.90 -3.52 20.94
CA LEU A 195 35.95 -2.61 20.51
C LEU A 195 35.36 -1.29 19.97
N THR A 196 34.27 -1.36 19.20
CA THR A 196 33.61 -0.17 18.71
C THR A 196 33.00 0.68 19.82
N LEU A 197 32.44 0.06 20.87
CA LEU A 197 31.91 0.78 22.03
C LEU A 197 33.02 1.49 22.82
N ILE A 198 34.16 0.85 22.98
CA ILE A 198 35.34 1.41 23.67
C ILE A 198 35.92 2.57 22.85
N SER A 199 36.13 2.39 21.54
CA SER A 199 36.70 3.43 20.67
C SER A 199 35.82 4.68 20.59
N ASN A 200 34.49 4.52 20.70
CA ASN A 200 33.55 5.61 20.74
C ASN A 200 33.28 6.17 22.16
N LEU A 201 34.08 5.80 23.15
CA LEU A 201 33.99 6.23 24.55
C LEU A 201 32.61 5.92 25.20
N LYS A 202 31.90 4.90 24.70
CA LYS A 202 30.55 4.46 25.20
C LYS A 202 30.72 3.42 26.33
N PHE A 203 31.46 3.74 27.37
CA PHE A 203 31.80 2.80 28.46
C PHE A 203 30.56 2.22 29.16
N LYS A 204 29.51 3.03 29.37
CA LYS A 204 28.26 2.56 29.98
C LYS A 204 27.61 1.46 29.12
N SER A 205 27.60 1.59 27.81
CA SER A 205 27.09 0.58 26.89
C SER A 205 27.96 -0.66 26.84
N PHE A 206 29.27 -0.50 26.93
CA PHE A 206 30.21 -1.62 27.01
C PHE A 206 30.01 -2.46 28.29
N ILE A 207 29.89 -1.81 29.45
CA ILE A 207 29.59 -2.50 30.71
C ILE A 207 28.24 -3.21 30.63
N ASN A 208 27.24 -2.56 30.07
CA ASN A 208 25.91 -3.18 29.88
C ASN A 208 25.97 -4.41 28.95
N GLN A 209 26.79 -4.35 27.89
CA GLN A 209 27.01 -5.52 27.01
C GLN A 209 27.57 -6.70 27.80
N ILE A 210 28.58 -6.48 28.68
CA ILE A 210 29.14 -7.53 29.52
C ILE A 210 28.06 -8.13 30.43
N TYR A 211 27.30 -7.32 31.13
CA TYR A 211 26.20 -7.81 31.99
C TYR A 211 25.15 -8.62 31.24
N VAL A 212 24.81 -8.22 30.03
CA VAL A 212 23.87 -8.95 29.16
C VAL A 212 24.45 -10.29 28.68
N LEU A 213 25.72 -10.31 28.29
CA LEU A 213 26.40 -11.54 27.84
C LEU A 213 26.56 -12.54 29.00
N LEU A 214 26.86 -12.05 30.22
CA LEU A 214 26.92 -12.85 31.44
C LEU A 214 25.54 -13.21 32.02
N ARG A 215 24.44 -12.82 31.36
CA ARG A 215 23.03 -13.06 31.77
C ARG A 215 22.60 -12.38 33.07
N PHE A 216 23.34 -11.41 33.58
CA PHE A 216 22.93 -10.62 34.74
C PHE A 216 21.86 -9.58 34.40
N ARG A 217 21.70 -9.24 33.11
CA ARG A 217 20.65 -8.34 32.62
C ARG A 217 19.96 -8.91 31.39
N LYS A 218 18.68 -8.51 31.19
CA LYS A 218 17.98 -8.76 29.93
C LYS A 218 18.62 -7.96 28.79
N ASP A 219 18.57 -8.51 27.58
CA ASP A 219 18.99 -7.77 26.40
C ASP A 219 18.05 -6.58 26.17
N PRO A 220 18.56 -5.37 25.90
CA PRO A 220 17.74 -4.16 25.74
C PRO A 220 16.65 -4.25 24.66
N TYR A 221 16.81 -5.13 23.67
CA TYR A 221 15.81 -5.32 22.63
C TYR A 221 14.67 -6.29 23.03
N LEU A 222 14.76 -6.95 24.19
CA LEU A 222 13.74 -7.89 24.68
C LEU A 222 12.63 -7.19 25.50
N GLU A 223 12.10 -6.09 25.02
CA GLU A 223 10.98 -5.37 25.64
C GLU A 223 9.62 -5.71 25.01
N TYR A 224 9.55 -6.79 24.25
CA TYR A 224 8.34 -7.22 23.52
C TYR A 224 7.17 -7.53 24.47
N ASP A 225 7.45 -8.01 25.68
CA ASP A 225 6.42 -8.31 26.69
C ASP A 225 5.55 -7.07 26.99
N PHE A 226 6.16 -5.88 27.05
CA PHE A 226 5.44 -4.64 27.26
C PHE A 226 4.45 -4.37 26.13
N ILE A 227 4.92 -4.47 24.87
CA ILE A 227 4.10 -4.22 23.68
C ILE A 227 2.93 -5.22 23.62
N ILE A 228 3.21 -6.51 23.85
CA ILE A 228 2.20 -7.56 23.80
C ILE A 228 1.16 -7.34 24.89
N ASN A 229 1.57 -7.03 26.11
CA ASN A 229 0.66 -6.80 27.21
C ASN A 229 -0.22 -5.57 26.99
N GLU A 230 0.32 -4.48 26.44
CA GLU A 230 -0.49 -3.31 26.10
C GLU A 230 -1.53 -3.63 25.01
N LEU A 231 -1.15 -4.33 23.94
CA LEU A 231 -2.08 -4.68 22.86
C LEU A 231 -3.18 -5.64 23.33
N LYS A 232 -2.86 -6.59 24.22
CA LYS A 232 -3.84 -7.49 24.82
C LYS A 232 -4.92 -6.76 25.61
N LYS A 233 -4.59 -5.65 26.30
CA LYS A 233 -5.59 -4.84 27.03
C LYS A 233 -6.68 -4.31 26.09
N TYR A 234 -6.34 -4.03 24.85
CA TYR A 234 -7.25 -3.48 23.85
C TYR A 234 -7.81 -4.54 22.89
N GLN A 235 -7.48 -5.81 23.08
CA GLN A 235 -7.87 -6.92 22.18
C GLN A 235 -7.46 -6.67 20.73
N ILE A 236 -6.26 -6.12 20.53
CA ILE A 236 -5.72 -5.78 19.22
C ILE A 236 -4.73 -6.88 18.80
N ASP A 237 -4.96 -7.46 17.61
CA ASP A 237 -4.05 -8.44 17.01
C ASP A 237 -2.76 -7.76 16.53
N LEU A 238 -1.62 -8.39 16.80
CA LEU A 238 -0.30 -7.93 16.39
C LEU A 238 0.19 -8.73 15.17
N LEU A 239 0.65 -8.04 14.14
CA LEU A 239 1.37 -8.66 13.03
C LEU A 239 2.87 -8.46 13.22
N SER A 240 3.63 -9.54 13.40
CA SER A 240 5.07 -9.46 13.67
C SER A 240 5.90 -9.97 12.49
N PHE A 241 6.88 -9.16 12.06
CA PHE A 241 7.84 -9.53 11.04
C PHE A 241 9.24 -9.66 11.64
N PHE A 242 9.83 -10.84 11.52
CA PHE A 242 11.17 -11.12 12.00
C PHE A 242 12.14 -11.27 10.83
N ARG A 243 13.29 -10.61 10.92
CA ARG A 243 14.39 -10.81 10.00
C ARG A 243 15.21 -12.01 10.43
N PHE A 244 15.39 -12.97 9.55
CA PHE A 244 16.29 -14.11 9.75
C PHE A 244 17.07 -14.40 8.47
N SER A 245 18.26 -15.03 8.62
CA SER A 245 19.07 -15.47 7.47
C SER A 245 19.81 -16.74 7.80
N LYS A 246 20.00 -17.56 6.77
CA LYS A 246 20.84 -18.75 6.86
C LYS A 246 22.34 -18.39 6.83
N ASN A 247 22.69 -17.29 6.19
CA ASN A 247 24.07 -16.81 6.05
C ASN A 247 24.30 -15.55 6.90
N ILE A 248 25.11 -15.65 7.94
CA ILE A 248 25.41 -14.58 8.93
C ILE A 248 26.38 -13.53 8.36
N LYS A 249 26.53 -13.37 7.04
CA LYS A 249 27.50 -12.43 6.47
C LYS A 249 27.28 -10.97 6.90
N ASP A 250 26.06 -10.58 7.20
CA ASP A 250 25.72 -9.19 7.56
C ASP A 250 25.76 -8.90 9.07
N GLY A 251 26.18 -9.86 9.91
CA GLY A 251 26.36 -9.67 11.35
C GLY A 251 25.08 -9.47 12.18
N ASN A 252 23.97 -9.08 11.57
CA ASN A 252 22.76 -8.64 12.25
C ASN A 252 21.60 -9.64 12.14
N SER A 253 21.73 -10.69 11.35
CA SER A 253 20.69 -11.69 11.18
C SER A 253 20.96 -12.93 12.04
N ILE A 254 19.90 -13.47 12.63
CA ILE A 254 19.95 -14.66 13.46
C ILE A 254 19.44 -15.85 12.65
N SER A 255 20.06 -17.02 12.85
CA SER A 255 19.60 -18.25 12.20
C SER A 255 18.24 -18.67 12.77
N ILE A 256 17.33 -19.08 11.91
CA ILE A 256 16.03 -19.66 12.30
C ILE A 256 16.19 -20.93 13.14
N PHE A 257 17.37 -21.58 13.10
CA PHE A 257 17.67 -22.76 13.91
C PHE A 257 18.11 -22.40 15.35
N ASN A 258 18.30 -21.11 15.67
CA ASN A 258 18.61 -20.68 17.03
C ASN A 258 17.39 -20.92 17.93
N SER A 259 17.55 -21.72 18.98
CA SER A 259 16.48 -22.10 19.91
C SER A 259 15.87 -20.90 20.64
N SER A 260 16.72 -19.96 21.10
CA SER A 260 16.28 -18.75 21.79
C SER A 260 15.45 -17.84 20.86
N PHE A 261 15.84 -17.76 19.60
CA PHE A 261 15.11 -16.96 18.59
C PHE A 261 13.74 -17.61 18.25
N ARG A 262 13.70 -18.93 18.11
CA ARG A 262 12.44 -19.65 17.89
C ARG A 262 11.49 -19.50 19.09
N LEU A 263 12.01 -19.54 20.32
CA LEU A 263 11.23 -19.29 21.51
C LEU A 263 10.67 -17.87 21.54
N LEU A 264 11.50 -16.89 21.17
CA LEU A 264 11.06 -15.49 21.07
C LEU A 264 9.90 -15.33 20.07
N ILE A 265 10.03 -15.91 18.86
CA ILE A 265 8.94 -15.88 17.86
C ILE A 265 7.66 -16.48 18.46
N LYS A 266 7.77 -17.66 19.09
CA LYS A 266 6.60 -18.33 19.71
C LYS A 266 5.94 -17.50 20.81
N ASN A 267 6.70 -16.70 21.55
CA ASN A 267 6.14 -15.87 22.64
C ASN A 267 5.47 -14.59 22.12
N ILE A 268 5.83 -14.14 20.92
CA ILE A 268 5.26 -12.93 20.29
C ILE A 268 4.07 -13.27 19.38
N SER A 269 4.03 -14.46 18.81
CA SER A 269 2.91 -14.95 17.99
C SER A 269 1.79 -15.52 18.86
#